data_9507e17c5dfaa8e87edfb6c423eb6c99
#
_entry.id   9507e17c5dfaa8e87edfb6c423eb6c99
#
_cell.length_a   1.000
_cell.length_b   1.000
_cell.length_c   1.000
_cell.angle_alpha   90.00
_cell.angle_beta   90.00
_cell.angle_gamma   90.00
#
_symmetry.space_group_name_H-M   'P 1'
#
loop_
_entity.id
_entity.type
_entity.pdbx_description
1 polymer ?
#
loop_
_entity_poly.entity_id
_entity_poly.type
_entity_poly.pdbx_seq_one_letter_code
_entity_poly.pdbx_strand_id
1 'polypeptide(L)'
;MSKSRLDRFLAPWVFVLSGIIFNILAAVITHYFIGLNNDQIAVLERDIQNKQVLIDSLWQSRVEVERKQEFFILLLTNQAENPAIIETYYRDYLDGLVNAHGLQEFVPRERQAKTEDIELLLAISSAAQQSIIESINATYFETLELQEAKMPLEQDNSRLFSIAIFLQVIGLILVLARDLRRH
;
A
#
# COMPACT_ATOMS: atom_id res chain seq x y z
N MET A 1 -58.87 12.53 36.74
CA MET A 1 -57.49 12.97 36.93
C MET A 1 -56.66 12.36 35.78
N SER A 2 -56.35 13.17 34.82
CA SER A 2 -55.51 12.75 33.68
C SER A 2 -54.08 12.55 34.18
N LYS A 3 -53.61 11.31 34.25
CA LYS A 3 -52.17 11.04 34.44
C LYS A 3 -51.41 11.75 33.33
N SER A 4 -50.56 12.67 33.74
CA SER A 4 -49.80 13.50 32.79
C SER A 4 -49.03 12.62 31.83
N ARG A 5 -48.84 13.04 30.55
CA ARG A 5 -48.07 12.33 29.55
C ARG A 5 -46.64 12.03 30.01
N LEU A 6 -46.10 12.83 30.92
CA LEU A 6 -44.82 12.66 31.60
C LEU A 6 -44.73 11.38 32.45
N ASP A 7 -45.83 10.97 33.15
CA ASP A 7 -45.81 9.74 33.97
C ASP A 7 -45.69 8.47 33.11
N ARG A 8 -46.06 8.55 31.85
CA ARG A 8 -45.96 7.42 30.90
C ARG A 8 -44.55 7.23 30.36
N PHE A 9 -43.78 8.32 30.26
CA PHE A 9 -42.34 8.28 29.85
C PHE A 9 -41.42 7.85 31.00
N LEU A 10 -41.88 7.95 32.24
CA LEU A 10 -41.13 7.53 33.42
C LEU A 10 -41.39 6.08 33.84
N ALA A 11 -42.11 5.30 33.03
CA ALA A 11 -42.34 3.89 33.30
C ALA A 11 -41.03 3.09 33.22
N PRO A 12 -40.70 2.24 34.21
CA PRO A 12 -39.41 1.52 34.29
C PRO A 12 -39.06 0.70 33.03
N TRP A 13 -40.07 0.20 32.30
CA TRP A 13 -39.87 -0.59 31.08
C TRP A 13 -39.34 0.25 29.91
N VAL A 14 -39.65 1.56 29.86
CA VAL A 14 -39.18 2.47 28.83
C VAL A 14 -37.65 2.61 28.86
N PHE A 15 -37.08 2.69 30.07
CA PHE A 15 -35.62 2.75 30.25
C PHE A 15 -34.94 1.48 29.77
N VAL A 16 -35.52 0.32 30.06
CA VAL A 16 -34.99 -0.96 29.59
C VAL A 16 -35.06 -1.07 28.08
N LEU A 17 -36.22 -0.71 27.51
CA LEU A 17 -36.41 -0.76 26.05
C LEU A 17 -35.44 0.19 25.34
N SER A 18 -35.29 1.43 25.86
CA SER A 18 -34.32 2.38 25.29
C SER A 18 -32.89 1.89 25.41
N GLY A 19 -32.51 1.28 26.55
CA GLY A 19 -31.18 0.69 26.73
C GLY A 19 -30.90 -0.46 25.76
N ILE A 20 -31.88 -1.33 25.48
CA ILE A 20 -31.78 -2.40 24.49
C ILE A 20 -31.62 -1.81 23.08
N ILE A 21 -32.41 -0.80 22.73
CA ILE A 21 -32.32 -0.13 21.42
C ILE A 21 -30.91 0.46 21.20
N PHE A 22 -30.37 1.15 22.22
CA PHE A 22 -29.01 1.72 22.09
C PHE A 22 -27.94 0.64 21.93
N ASN A 23 -28.05 -0.50 22.63
CA ASN A 23 -27.13 -1.62 22.45
C ASN A 23 -27.24 -2.26 21.04
N ILE A 24 -28.46 -2.38 20.51
CA ILE A 24 -28.67 -2.87 19.14
C ILE A 24 -28.08 -1.89 18.12
N LEU A 25 -28.30 -0.58 18.29
CA LEU A 25 -27.73 0.44 17.41
C LEU A 25 -26.19 0.40 17.45
N ALA A 26 -25.60 0.29 18.63
CA ALA A 26 -24.15 0.15 18.78
C ALA A 26 -23.63 -1.10 18.06
N ALA A 27 -24.32 -2.24 18.19
CA ALA A 27 -23.96 -3.47 17.51
C ALA A 27 -24.06 -3.32 15.97
N VAL A 28 -25.09 -2.64 15.46
CA VAL A 28 -25.24 -2.36 14.01
C VAL A 28 -24.09 -1.46 13.52
N ILE A 29 -23.75 -0.41 14.25
CA ILE A 29 -22.64 0.47 13.90
C ILE A 29 -21.34 -0.33 13.83
N THR A 30 -21.05 -1.15 14.86
CA THR A 30 -19.80 -1.90 14.93
C THR A 30 -19.74 -3.00 13.87
N HIS A 31 -20.80 -3.76 13.67
CA HIS A 31 -20.77 -4.92 12.78
C HIS A 31 -20.93 -4.56 11.30
N TYR A 32 -21.79 -3.59 11.02
CA TYR A 32 -22.11 -3.26 9.63
C TYR A 32 -21.21 -2.15 9.08
N PHE A 33 -21.21 -0.97 9.72
CA PHE A 33 -20.49 0.19 9.16
C PHE A 33 -18.97 0.05 9.32
N ILE A 34 -18.50 -0.32 10.52
CA ILE A 34 -17.05 -0.51 10.75
C ILE A 34 -16.56 -1.73 9.97
N GLY A 35 -17.37 -2.79 9.85
CA GLY A 35 -17.05 -3.96 9.05
C GLY A 35 -16.80 -3.62 7.57
N LEU A 36 -17.72 -2.87 6.95
CA LEU A 36 -17.56 -2.42 5.56
C LEU A 36 -16.31 -1.59 5.33
N ASN A 37 -16.03 -0.65 6.23
CA ASN A 37 -14.82 0.17 6.14
C ASN A 37 -13.56 -0.69 6.32
N ASN A 38 -13.56 -1.65 7.24
CA ASN A 38 -12.43 -2.55 7.45
C ASN A 38 -12.12 -3.41 6.22
N ASP A 39 -13.15 -3.87 5.51
CA ASP A 39 -12.95 -4.62 4.26
C ASP A 39 -12.27 -3.74 3.20
N GLN A 40 -12.68 -2.48 3.07
CA GLN A 40 -12.04 -1.52 2.16
C GLN A 40 -10.60 -1.20 2.58
N ILE A 41 -10.37 -0.97 3.86
CA ILE A 41 -9.03 -0.74 4.43
C ILE A 41 -8.12 -1.94 4.13
N ALA A 42 -8.60 -3.17 4.32
CA ALA A 42 -7.83 -4.38 4.06
C ALA A 42 -7.43 -4.54 2.58
N VAL A 43 -8.29 -4.10 1.64
CA VAL A 43 -7.94 -4.06 0.21
C VAL A 43 -6.83 -3.05 -0.05
N LEU A 44 -6.98 -1.81 0.45
CA LEU A 44 -5.98 -0.77 0.29
C LEU A 44 -4.63 -1.16 0.92
N GLU A 45 -4.64 -1.79 2.10
CA GLU A 45 -3.41 -2.28 2.76
C GLU A 45 -2.69 -3.34 1.93
N ARG A 46 -3.44 -4.26 1.32
CA ARG A 46 -2.86 -5.25 0.42
C ARG A 46 -2.22 -4.60 -0.80
N ASP A 47 -2.88 -3.61 -1.38
CA ASP A 47 -2.34 -2.89 -2.54
C ASP A 47 -1.10 -2.10 -2.17
N ILE A 48 -1.08 -1.43 -1.02
CA ILE A 48 0.10 -0.76 -0.47
C ILE A 48 1.25 -1.75 -0.28
N GLN A 49 0.98 -2.91 0.30
CA GLN A 49 1.99 -3.95 0.51
C GLN A 49 2.54 -4.47 -0.82
N ASN A 50 1.70 -4.70 -1.82
CA ASN A 50 2.12 -5.13 -3.15
C ASN A 50 3.04 -4.09 -3.81
N LYS A 51 2.71 -2.79 -3.68
CA LYS A 51 3.55 -1.69 -4.17
C LYS A 51 4.89 -1.62 -3.45
N GLN A 52 4.93 -1.84 -2.14
CA GLN A 52 6.19 -1.90 -1.39
C GLN A 52 7.09 -3.04 -1.86
N VAL A 53 6.53 -4.25 -2.07
CA VAL A 53 7.27 -5.38 -2.64
C VAL A 53 7.81 -5.06 -4.02
N LEU A 54 7.02 -4.36 -4.85
CA LEU A 54 7.49 -3.91 -6.16
C LEU A 54 8.66 -2.92 -6.05
N ILE A 55 8.58 -1.94 -5.17
CA ILE A 55 9.67 -0.99 -4.91
C ILE A 55 10.94 -1.72 -4.49
N ASP A 56 10.84 -2.69 -3.58
CA ASP A 56 11.99 -3.50 -3.14
C ASP A 56 12.60 -4.30 -4.28
N SER A 57 11.78 -4.88 -5.16
CA SER A 57 12.26 -5.61 -6.33
C SER A 57 12.96 -4.69 -7.36
N LEU A 58 12.45 -3.46 -7.53
CA LEU A 58 13.07 -2.45 -8.38
C LEU A 58 14.43 -2.00 -7.83
N TRP A 59 14.55 -1.82 -6.52
CA TRP A 59 15.84 -1.54 -5.88
C TRP A 59 16.84 -2.66 -6.09
N GLN A 60 16.42 -3.93 -5.97
CA GLN A 60 17.26 -5.09 -6.25
C GLN A 60 17.69 -5.12 -7.72
N SER A 61 16.78 -4.84 -8.66
CA SER A 61 17.09 -4.75 -10.09
C SER A 61 18.15 -3.66 -10.37
N ARG A 62 18.05 -2.50 -9.71
CA ARG A 62 19.04 -1.44 -9.83
C ARG A 62 20.43 -1.90 -9.38
N VAL A 63 20.51 -2.55 -8.22
CA VAL A 63 21.78 -3.10 -7.70
C VAL A 63 22.34 -4.19 -8.63
N GLU A 64 21.48 -4.99 -9.24
CA GLU A 64 21.92 -6.01 -10.21
C GLU A 64 22.50 -5.38 -11.47
N VAL A 65 21.90 -4.32 -12.01
CA VAL A 65 22.44 -3.55 -13.15
C VAL A 65 23.84 -3.00 -12.80
N GLU A 66 24.00 -2.41 -11.61
CA GLU A 66 25.27 -1.86 -11.14
C GLU A 66 26.37 -2.94 -11.04
N ARG A 67 26.05 -4.09 -10.42
CA ARG A 67 26.98 -5.22 -10.30
C ARG A 67 27.39 -5.79 -11.65
N LYS A 68 26.45 -5.93 -12.59
CA LYS A 68 26.76 -6.42 -13.92
C LYS A 68 27.60 -5.42 -14.72
N GLN A 69 27.31 -4.12 -14.57
CA GLN A 69 28.12 -3.05 -15.13
C GLN A 69 29.58 -3.13 -14.65
N GLU A 70 29.79 -3.22 -13.33
CA GLU A 70 31.13 -3.36 -12.74
C GLU A 70 31.86 -4.62 -13.25
N PHE A 71 31.13 -5.74 -13.29
CA PHE A 71 31.65 -7.00 -13.78
C PHE A 71 32.16 -6.89 -15.23
N PHE A 72 31.38 -6.29 -16.13
CA PHE A 72 31.78 -6.10 -17.51
C PHE A 72 32.92 -5.11 -17.69
N ILE A 73 32.97 -4.04 -16.87
CA ILE A 73 34.14 -3.14 -16.86
C ILE A 73 35.41 -3.90 -16.51
N LEU A 74 35.35 -4.73 -15.44
CA LEU A 74 36.51 -5.56 -15.05
C LEU A 74 36.93 -6.55 -16.15
N LEU A 75 35.97 -7.22 -16.81
CA LEU A 75 36.26 -8.15 -17.88
C LEU A 75 36.90 -7.45 -19.11
N LEU A 76 36.37 -6.29 -19.51
CA LEU A 76 36.85 -5.52 -20.62
C LEU A 76 38.26 -4.93 -20.38
N THR A 77 38.55 -4.56 -19.12
CA THR A 77 39.82 -3.96 -18.70
C THR A 77 40.94 -5.02 -18.59
N ASN A 78 40.61 -6.25 -18.15
CA ASN A 78 41.60 -7.29 -17.86
C ASN A 78 41.98 -8.19 -19.04
N GLN A 79 41.62 -7.84 -20.29
CA GLN A 79 41.94 -8.59 -21.51
C GLN A 79 41.75 -10.10 -21.30
N ALA A 80 40.55 -10.53 -21.02
CA ALA A 80 40.23 -11.91 -20.68
C ALA A 80 40.62 -12.90 -21.80
N GLU A 81 40.98 -14.13 -21.41
CA GLU A 81 41.53 -15.18 -22.29
C GLU A 81 40.62 -15.58 -23.47
N ASN A 82 39.36 -15.17 -23.50
CA ASN A 82 38.39 -15.57 -24.51
C ASN A 82 37.45 -14.42 -24.95
N PRO A 83 37.93 -13.51 -25.80
CA PRO A 83 37.18 -12.28 -26.15
C PRO A 83 35.84 -12.56 -26.85
N ALA A 84 35.72 -13.62 -27.65
CA ALA A 84 34.49 -13.94 -28.37
C ALA A 84 33.32 -14.34 -27.43
N ILE A 85 33.60 -15.03 -26.34
CA ILE A 85 32.61 -15.42 -25.35
C ILE A 85 32.15 -14.18 -24.60
N ILE A 86 33.06 -13.31 -24.19
CA ILE A 86 32.74 -12.07 -23.49
C ILE A 86 31.88 -11.16 -24.35
N GLU A 87 32.23 -11.02 -25.65
CA GLU A 87 31.42 -10.24 -26.57
C GLU A 87 29.98 -10.71 -26.66
N THR A 88 29.75 -12.03 -26.68
CA THR A 88 28.41 -12.58 -26.73
C THR A 88 27.62 -12.23 -25.46
N TYR A 89 28.18 -12.48 -24.26
CA TYR A 89 27.51 -12.16 -22.98
C TYR A 89 27.30 -10.66 -22.81
N TYR A 90 28.25 -9.84 -23.24
CA TYR A 90 28.12 -8.39 -23.19
C TYR A 90 26.98 -7.88 -24.08
N ARG A 91 26.87 -8.42 -25.29
CA ARG A 91 25.79 -8.07 -26.22
C ARG A 91 24.42 -8.49 -25.67
N ASP A 92 24.32 -9.72 -25.19
CA ASP A 92 23.09 -10.24 -24.60
C ASP A 92 22.65 -9.40 -23.39
N TYR A 93 23.61 -8.96 -22.58
CA TYR A 93 23.32 -8.08 -21.45
C TYR A 93 22.80 -6.71 -21.88
N LEU A 94 23.47 -6.05 -22.84
CA LEU A 94 23.02 -4.76 -23.36
C LEU A 94 21.65 -4.86 -24.03
N ASP A 95 21.43 -5.89 -24.83
CA ASP A 95 20.12 -6.13 -25.46
C ASP A 95 19.01 -6.39 -24.42
N GLY A 96 19.35 -7.11 -23.38
CA GLY A 96 18.46 -7.31 -22.23
C GLY A 96 18.07 -6.00 -21.55
N LEU A 97 19.02 -5.11 -21.26
CA LEU A 97 18.75 -3.80 -20.67
C LEU A 97 17.90 -2.90 -21.58
N VAL A 98 18.27 -2.83 -22.86
CA VAL A 98 17.57 -2.03 -23.86
C VAL A 98 16.10 -2.47 -23.99
N ASN A 99 15.86 -3.79 -24.06
CA ASN A 99 14.52 -4.33 -24.21
C ASN A 99 13.70 -4.17 -22.92
N ALA A 100 14.30 -4.42 -21.74
CA ALA A 100 13.62 -4.32 -20.47
C ALA A 100 13.20 -2.89 -20.12
N HIS A 101 13.99 -1.89 -20.54
CA HIS A 101 13.78 -0.49 -20.15
C HIS A 101 13.38 0.43 -21.31
N GLY A 102 13.12 -0.12 -22.51
CA GLY A 102 12.66 0.67 -23.67
C GLY A 102 13.73 1.63 -24.21
N LEU A 103 15.01 1.30 -24.07
CA LEU A 103 16.14 2.18 -24.37
C LEU A 103 16.64 2.07 -25.83
N GLN A 104 15.77 1.76 -26.79
CA GLN A 104 16.12 1.58 -28.19
C GLN A 104 16.76 2.81 -28.81
N GLU A 105 16.50 4.00 -28.30
CA GLU A 105 17.08 5.26 -28.77
C GLU A 105 18.57 5.39 -28.48
N PHE A 106 19.07 4.71 -27.45
CA PHE A 106 20.47 4.74 -27.05
C PHE A 106 21.36 3.79 -27.88
N VAL A 107 20.72 2.96 -28.70
CA VAL A 107 21.43 1.95 -29.48
C VAL A 107 21.75 2.49 -30.89
N PRO A 108 23.04 2.65 -31.28
CA PRO A 108 23.39 3.03 -32.63
C PRO A 108 22.84 2.03 -33.66
N ARG A 109 22.25 2.52 -34.78
CA ARG A 109 21.66 1.67 -35.84
C ARG A 109 22.67 0.79 -36.56
N GLU A 110 23.92 1.18 -36.57
CA GLU A 110 25.02 0.41 -37.15
C GLU A 110 25.89 -0.15 -36.01
N ARG A 111 25.48 -1.31 -35.49
CA ARG A 111 26.27 -2.06 -34.51
C ARG A 111 27.31 -2.93 -35.22
N GLN A 112 28.55 -2.44 -35.31
CA GLN A 112 29.71 -3.28 -35.09
C GLN A 112 30.09 -3.09 -33.61
N ALA A 113 29.51 -3.90 -32.75
CA ALA A 113 29.86 -3.86 -31.33
C ALA A 113 31.31 -4.34 -31.20
N LYS A 114 32.24 -3.39 -31.13
CA LYS A 114 33.57 -3.67 -30.63
C LYS A 114 33.43 -3.85 -29.12
N THR A 115 34.06 -4.87 -28.61
CA THR A 115 34.12 -5.24 -27.18
C THR A 115 34.67 -4.12 -26.29
N GLU A 116 35.16 -3.03 -26.87
CA GLU A 116 35.84 -1.91 -26.19
C GLU A 116 34.93 -0.73 -25.85
N ASP A 117 33.61 -0.83 -26.10
CA ASP A 117 32.74 0.33 -25.92
C ASP A 117 32.20 0.45 -24.48
N ILE A 118 33.12 0.72 -23.52
CA ILE A 118 32.83 0.99 -22.13
C ILE A 118 31.87 2.19 -22.02
N GLU A 119 32.00 3.18 -22.89
CA GLU A 119 31.14 4.36 -22.89
C GLU A 119 29.67 3.99 -23.18
N LEU A 120 29.45 3.09 -24.14
CA LEU A 120 28.11 2.58 -24.46
C LEU A 120 27.53 1.79 -23.29
N LEU A 121 28.32 0.92 -22.64
CA LEU A 121 27.92 0.20 -21.44
C LEU A 121 27.46 1.16 -20.31
N LEU A 122 28.29 2.18 -20.05
CA LEU A 122 28.00 3.18 -19.03
C LEU A 122 26.73 3.96 -19.37
N ALA A 123 26.56 4.38 -20.62
CA ALA A 123 25.40 5.14 -21.07
C ALA A 123 24.10 4.32 -20.94
N ILE A 124 24.08 3.07 -21.43
CA ILE A 124 22.89 2.20 -21.36
C ILE A 124 22.60 1.80 -19.91
N SER A 125 23.63 1.43 -19.13
CA SER A 125 23.42 1.07 -17.71
C SER A 125 22.91 2.26 -16.88
N SER A 126 23.44 3.47 -17.13
CA SER A 126 22.97 4.69 -16.47
C SER A 126 21.51 5.01 -16.85
N ALA A 127 21.15 4.90 -18.13
CA ALA A 127 19.78 5.11 -18.59
C ALA A 127 18.82 4.06 -18.01
N ALA A 128 19.23 2.79 -17.90
CA ALA A 128 18.45 1.74 -17.26
C ALA A 128 18.24 2.02 -15.76
N GLN A 129 19.31 2.41 -15.04
CA GLN A 129 19.20 2.81 -13.62
C GLN A 129 18.25 3.99 -13.44
N GLN A 130 18.32 4.99 -14.33
CA GLN A 130 17.42 6.14 -14.28
C GLN A 130 15.96 5.72 -14.50
N SER A 131 15.67 4.87 -15.48
CA SER A 131 14.33 4.32 -15.73
C SER A 131 13.79 3.54 -14.51
N ILE A 132 14.66 2.77 -13.84
CA ILE A 132 14.28 2.07 -12.60
C ILE A 132 13.94 3.08 -11.49
N ILE A 133 14.73 4.15 -11.31
CA ILE A 133 14.45 5.20 -10.31
C ILE A 133 13.13 5.89 -10.60
N GLU A 134 12.84 6.19 -11.85
CA GLU A 134 11.56 6.79 -12.25
C GLU A 134 10.39 5.87 -11.94
N SER A 135 10.53 4.56 -12.17
CA SER A 135 9.53 3.55 -11.82
C SER A 135 9.34 3.44 -10.30
N ILE A 136 10.42 3.50 -9.51
CA ILE A 136 10.37 3.54 -8.04
C ILE A 136 9.59 4.77 -7.59
N ASN A 137 9.91 5.95 -8.11
CA ASN A 137 9.25 7.19 -7.74
C ASN A 137 7.76 7.15 -8.09
N ALA A 138 7.40 6.70 -9.29
CA ALA A 138 6.00 6.55 -9.72
C ALA A 138 5.23 5.61 -8.77
N THR A 139 5.79 4.43 -8.48
CA THR A 139 5.18 3.46 -7.55
C THR A 139 5.06 4.02 -6.13
N TYR A 140 6.04 4.81 -5.69
CA TYR A 140 5.98 5.47 -4.38
C TYR A 140 4.85 6.50 -4.31
N PHE A 141 4.65 7.32 -5.36
CA PHE A 141 3.53 8.25 -5.41
C PHE A 141 2.17 7.52 -5.39
N GLU A 142 2.03 6.43 -6.14
CA GLU A 142 0.82 5.59 -6.08
C GLU A 142 0.58 5.03 -4.67
N THR A 143 1.65 4.66 -3.95
CA THR A 143 1.55 4.21 -2.55
C THR A 143 1.04 5.31 -1.62
N LEU A 144 1.49 6.57 -1.83
CA LEU A 144 0.99 7.71 -1.07
C LEU A 144 -0.49 7.98 -1.34
N GLU A 145 -0.94 7.91 -2.59
CA GLU A 145 -2.36 8.08 -2.95
C GLU A 145 -3.24 7.02 -2.26
N LEU A 146 -2.78 5.76 -2.22
CA LEU A 146 -3.50 4.70 -1.51
C LEU A 146 -3.55 4.95 0.01
N GLN A 147 -2.45 5.46 0.60
CA GLN A 147 -2.42 5.83 2.01
C GLN A 147 -3.37 7.01 2.31
N GLU A 148 -3.40 8.01 1.44
CA GLU A 148 -4.34 9.14 1.56
C GLU A 148 -5.80 8.67 1.45
N ALA A 149 -6.09 7.72 0.57
CA ALA A 149 -7.43 7.13 0.44
C ALA A 149 -7.84 6.31 1.68
N LYS A 150 -6.87 5.69 2.39
CA LYS A 150 -7.11 4.90 3.61
C LYS A 150 -7.42 5.76 4.82
N MET A 151 -6.76 6.91 4.97
CA MET A 151 -6.89 7.77 6.15
C MET A 151 -8.32 8.17 6.53
N PRO A 152 -9.20 8.63 5.60
CA PRO A 152 -10.58 8.96 5.95
C PRO A 152 -11.38 7.77 6.47
N LEU A 153 -11.16 6.57 5.92
CA LEU A 153 -11.83 5.34 6.38
C LEU A 153 -11.43 4.99 7.81
N GLU A 154 -10.16 5.10 8.16
CA GLU A 154 -9.66 4.89 9.52
C GLU A 154 -10.22 5.93 10.51
N GLN A 155 -10.30 7.19 10.07
CA GLN A 155 -10.85 8.27 10.88
C GLN A 155 -12.35 8.08 11.12
N ASP A 156 -13.10 7.67 10.11
CA ASP A 156 -14.52 7.37 10.23
C ASP A 156 -14.75 6.15 11.13
N ASN A 157 -13.93 5.11 11.02
CA ASN A 157 -13.99 3.97 11.93
C ASN A 157 -13.77 4.38 13.39
N SER A 158 -12.79 5.24 13.65
CA SER A 158 -12.52 5.75 15.00
C SER A 158 -13.71 6.53 15.56
N ARG A 159 -14.35 7.36 14.73
CA ARG A 159 -15.57 8.11 15.13
C ARG A 159 -16.74 7.18 15.38
N LEU A 160 -17.01 6.24 14.48
CA LEU A 160 -18.10 5.27 14.62
C LEU A 160 -17.90 4.39 15.84
N PHE A 161 -16.67 3.96 16.12
CA PHE A 161 -16.33 3.19 17.32
C PHE A 161 -16.60 3.98 18.61
N SER A 162 -16.23 5.25 18.65
CA SER A 162 -16.50 6.13 19.78
C SER A 162 -18.00 6.30 20.01
N ILE A 163 -18.80 6.46 18.95
CA ILE A 163 -20.26 6.56 19.02
C ILE A 163 -20.85 5.24 19.52
N ALA A 164 -20.38 4.11 19.02
CA ALA A 164 -20.86 2.79 19.42
C ALA A 164 -20.62 2.53 20.92
N ILE A 165 -19.42 2.82 21.42
CA ILE A 165 -19.09 2.70 22.86
C ILE A 165 -19.99 3.63 23.69
N PHE A 166 -20.18 4.87 23.26
CA PHE A 166 -21.03 5.83 23.98
C PHE A 166 -22.48 5.31 24.09
N LEU A 167 -23.03 4.79 22.98
CA LEU A 167 -24.37 4.19 22.97
C LEU A 167 -24.45 2.96 23.87
N GLN A 168 -23.44 2.09 23.90
CA GLN A 168 -23.39 0.93 24.78
C GLN A 168 -23.38 1.33 26.26
N VAL A 169 -22.56 2.32 26.62
CA VAL A 169 -22.48 2.81 28.02
C VAL A 169 -23.81 3.40 28.45
N ILE A 170 -24.44 4.26 27.64
CA ILE A 170 -25.76 4.81 27.93
C ILE A 170 -26.80 3.70 28.01
N GLY A 171 -26.80 2.76 27.07
CA GLY A 171 -27.70 1.63 27.06
C GLY A 171 -27.60 0.81 28.35
N LEU A 172 -26.38 0.54 28.82
CA LEU A 172 -26.15 -0.18 30.06
C LEU A 172 -26.65 0.61 31.31
N ILE A 173 -26.34 1.92 31.37
CA ILE A 173 -26.79 2.80 32.44
C ILE A 173 -28.32 2.81 32.52
N LEU A 174 -29.03 2.91 31.40
CA LEU A 174 -30.48 2.90 31.35
C LEU A 174 -31.08 1.58 31.85
N VAL A 175 -30.49 0.45 31.52
CA VAL A 175 -30.89 -0.86 31.99
C VAL A 175 -30.69 -0.97 33.51
N LEU A 176 -29.53 -0.53 34.03
CA LEU A 176 -29.22 -0.56 35.48
C LEU A 176 -30.04 0.43 36.27
N ALA A 177 -30.38 1.60 35.74
CA ALA A 177 -31.22 2.61 36.40
C ALA A 177 -32.59 2.08 36.78
N ARG A 178 -33.11 1.06 36.09
CA ARG A 178 -34.35 0.35 36.48
C ARG A 178 -34.21 -0.32 37.85
N ASP A 179 -33.09 -0.97 38.10
CA ASP A 179 -32.93 -1.76 39.35
C ASP A 179 -32.69 -0.86 40.57
N LEU A 180 -31.99 0.28 40.36
CA LEU A 180 -31.81 1.31 41.41
C LEU A 180 -33.13 1.96 41.89
N ARG A 181 -34.16 1.97 41.04
CA ARG A 181 -35.47 2.57 41.36
C ARG A 181 -36.42 1.60 42.10
N ARG A 182 -36.03 0.32 42.27
CA ARG A 182 -36.79 -0.71 42.98
C ARG A 182 -36.46 -0.81 44.46
N HIS A 183 -35.38 -0.17 44.90
CA HIS A 183 -34.96 -0.01 46.28
C HIS A 183 -35.29 1.43 46.78
#